data_e3cbd5facc5bea4c1fa47fe740db851e
#
_entry.id   e3cbd5facc5bea4c1fa47fe740db851e
#
_cell.length_a   1.000
_cell.length_b   1.000
_cell.length_c   1.000
_cell.angle_alpha   90.00
_cell.angle_beta   90.00
_cell.angle_gamma   90.00
#
_symmetry.space_group_name_H-M   'P 1'
#
loop_
_entity.id
_entity.type
_entity.pdbx_description
1 polymer ?
#
loop_
_entity_poly.entity_id
_entity_poly.type
_entity_poly.pdbx_seq_one_letter_code
_entity_poly.pdbx_strand_id
1 'polypeptide(L)'
;LKGCVREGDTVARLGGDEFVVVLPEMGVGDQEAANCTEAVGKKILAALNQSYMLDAGAYHSTPSIGVTLFKGTRTSTDDLLKQADLAMYKSKDAGRNALRFFDPDMETAVMERAALERDLRQAVREGNFQLHYQAQILGADRITGAEVLARWPHPRRGWVSPVEFIALAEETGLILPLGHWVMETACSQLA
;
A
#
# COMPACT_ATOMS: atom_id res chain seq x y z
N LEU A 1 3.17 14.53 -20.11
CA LEU A 1 2.71 15.37 -18.99
C LEU A 1 2.44 16.80 -19.42
N LYS A 2 3.36 17.49 -20.13
CA LYS A 2 3.19 18.90 -20.55
C LYS A 2 1.90 19.17 -21.32
N GLY A 3 1.42 18.24 -22.15
CA GLY A 3 0.13 18.37 -22.86
C GLY A 3 -1.12 18.17 -21.99
N CYS A 4 -0.96 17.79 -20.74
CA CYS A 4 -2.07 17.60 -19.81
C CYS A 4 -2.34 18.81 -18.91
N VAL A 5 -1.41 19.74 -18.84
CA VAL A 5 -1.40 20.90 -17.95
C VAL A 5 -1.43 22.20 -18.75
N ARG A 6 -1.79 23.32 -18.12
CA ARG A 6 -1.83 24.64 -18.72
C ARG A 6 -0.47 25.34 -18.61
N GLU A 7 -0.30 26.46 -19.31
CA GLU A 7 0.97 27.23 -19.38
C GLU A 7 1.44 27.74 -18.00
N GLY A 8 0.51 28.06 -17.09
CA GLY A 8 0.83 28.48 -15.72
C GLY A 8 1.22 27.35 -14.76
N ASP A 9 1.05 26.10 -15.15
CA ASP A 9 1.37 24.94 -14.30
C ASP A 9 2.85 24.57 -14.46
N THR A 10 3.43 24.02 -13.39
CA THR A 10 4.82 23.57 -13.40
C THR A 10 4.89 22.04 -13.45
N VAL A 11 5.72 21.52 -14.37
CA VAL A 11 6.06 20.08 -14.44
C VAL A 11 7.56 19.95 -14.25
N ALA A 12 7.96 19.27 -13.17
CA ALA A 12 9.36 18.99 -12.84
C ALA A 12 9.60 17.49 -12.76
N ARG A 13 10.79 17.03 -13.16
CA ARG A 13 11.27 15.67 -12.96
C ARG A 13 12.22 15.66 -11.78
N LEU A 14 11.92 14.88 -10.74
CA LEU A 14 12.78 14.76 -9.56
C LEU A 14 13.91 13.75 -9.78
N GLY A 15 13.61 12.64 -10.48
CA GLY A 15 14.58 11.61 -10.81
C GLY A 15 13.89 10.35 -11.35
N GLY A 16 14.59 9.52 -12.10
CA GLY A 16 14.03 8.27 -12.61
C GLY A 16 12.71 8.46 -13.35
N ASP A 17 11.64 7.86 -12.81
CA ASP A 17 10.25 7.94 -13.28
C ASP A 17 9.36 8.88 -12.42
N GLU A 18 9.96 9.64 -11.51
CA GLU A 18 9.26 10.53 -10.59
C GLU A 18 9.14 11.96 -11.13
N PHE A 19 7.91 12.44 -11.16
CA PHE A 19 7.56 13.79 -11.62
C PHE A 19 6.69 14.49 -10.59
N VAL A 20 6.88 15.80 -10.46
CA VAL A 20 6.02 16.69 -9.68
C VAL A 20 5.30 17.64 -10.63
N VAL A 21 4.01 17.82 -10.36
CA VAL A 21 3.18 18.80 -11.05
C VAL A 21 2.63 19.78 -10.01
N VAL A 22 2.88 21.06 -10.20
CA VAL A 22 2.33 22.10 -9.33
C VAL A 22 1.27 22.86 -10.12
N LEU A 23 0.06 22.90 -9.57
CA LEU A 23 -1.11 23.52 -10.15
C LEU A 23 -1.50 24.74 -9.31
N PRO A 24 -1.05 25.96 -9.65
CA PRO A 24 -1.43 27.17 -8.93
C PRO A 24 -2.87 27.57 -9.26
N GLU A 25 -3.51 28.32 -8.36
CA GLU A 25 -4.82 28.95 -8.58
C GLU A 25 -5.93 27.99 -9.02
N MET A 26 -6.07 26.89 -8.28
CA MET A 26 -7.06 25.82 -8.58
C MET A 26 -8.46 26.13 -8.04
N GLY A 27 -8.75 27.33 -7.58
CA GLY A 27 -10.04 27.78 -7.06
C GLY A 27 -9.95 28.44 -5.69
N VAL A 28 -11.07 28.99 -5.23
CA VAL A 28 -11.13 29.74 -3.95
C VAL A 28 -11.40 28.79 -2.76
N GLY A 29 -12.11 27.67 -3.01
CA GLY A 29 -12.50 26.68 -2.01
C GLY A 29 -11.75 25.36 -2.15
N ASP A 30 -11.63 24.61 -1.05
CA ASP A 30 -10.94 23.31 -1.04
C ASP A 30 -11.61 22.28 -1.96
N GLN A 31 -12.95 22.27 -2.01
CA GLN A 31 -13.71 21.40 -2.89
C GLN A 31 -13.49 21.73 -4.37
N GLU A 32 -13.46 23.01 -4.71
CA GLU A 32 -13.20 23.46 -6.08
C GLU A 32 -11.78 23.08 -6.52
N ALA A 33 -10.79 23.35 -5.67
CA ALA A 33 -9.41 22.95 -5.90
C ALA A 33 -9.26 21.45 -6.08
N ALA A 34 -9.92 20.65 -5.24
CA ALA A 34 -9.93 19.20 -5.35
C ALA A 34 -10.53 18.72 -6.68
N ASN A 35 -11.68 19.24 -7.08
CA ASN A 35 -12.36 18.87 -8.33
C ASN A 35 -11.49 19.22 -9.56
N CYS A 36 -10.91 20.43 -9.58
CA CYS A 36 -10.03 20.86 -10.65
C CYS A 36 -8.77 20.01 -10.74
N THR A 37 -8.14 19.72 -9.59
CA THR A 37 -6.95 18.87 -9.51
C THR A 37 -7.24 17.44 -9.93
N GLU A 38 -8.39 16.89 -9.52
CA GLU A 38 -8.84 15.55 -9.93
C GLU A 38 -9.03 15.46 -11.45
N ALA A 39 -9.61 16.49 -12.08
CA ALA A 39 -9.80 16.54 -13.54
C ALA A 39 -8.45 16.50 -14.27
N VAL A 40 -7.46 17.29 -13.81
CA VAL A 40 -6.09 17.26 -14.37
C VAL A 40 -5.44 15.90 -14.15
N GLY A 41 -5.55 15.33 -12.95
CA GLY A 41 -5.01 14.02 -12.63
C GLY A 41 -5.59 12.89 -13.48
N LYS A 42 -6.92 12.89 -13.70
CA LYS A 42 -7.58 11.95 -14.62
C LYS A 42 -7.08 12.07 -16.06
N LYS A 43 -6.83 13.32 -16.53
CA LYS A 43 -6.25 13.57 -17.85
C LYS A 43 -4.82 13.02 -17.95
N ILE A 44 -4.01 13.16 -16.90
CA ILE A 44 -2.66 12.60 -16.82
C ILE A 44 -2.72 11.07 -16.83
N LEU A 45 -3.59 10.46 -16.01
CA LEU A 45 -3.79 9.00 -15.98
C LEU A 45 -4.15 8.48 -17.37
N ALA A 46 -5.14 9.08 -18.02
CA ALA A 46 -5.57 8.67 -19.36
C ALA A 46 -4.46 8.78 -20.41
N ALA A 47 -3.66 9.84 -20.35
CA ALA A 47 -2.54 10.05 -21.28
C ALA A 47 -1.40 9.06 -21.07
N LEU A 48 -1.08 8.72 -19.83
CA LEU A 48 0.00 7.80 -19.48
C LEU A 48 -0.38 6.32 -19.59
N ASN A 49 -1.67 6.00 -19.56
CA ASN A 49 -2.18 4.64 -19.75
C ASN A 49 -2.16 4.17 -21.21
N GLN A 50 -1.87 5.05 -22.14
CA GLN A 50 -1.75 4.66 -23.55
C GLN A 50 -0.51 3.81 -23.76
N SER A 51 -0.62 2.82 -24.64
CA SER A 51 0.53 2.03 -25.06
C SER A 51 1.54 2.90 -25.81
N TYR A 52 2.78 2.78 -25.45
CA TYR A 52 3.90 3.43 -26.16
C TYR A 52 4.57 2.41 -27.07
N MET A 53 4.73 2.74 -28.35
CA MET A 53 5.54 1.97 -29.27
C MET A 53 6.99 2.45 -29.17
N LEU A 54 7.87 1.58 -28.69
CA LEU A 54 9.32 1.76 -28.70
C LEU A 54 9.93 0.74 -29.65
N ASP A 55 11.21 0.90 -30.01
CA ASP A 55 11.91 0.06 -30.98
C ASP A 55 11.81 -1.45 -30.67
N ALA A 56 11.67 -1.82 -29.40
CA ALA A 56 11.57 -3.21 -28.92
C ALA A 56 10.13 -3.71 -28.76
N GLY A 57 9.09 -2.91 -29.05
CA GLY A 57 7.68 -3.32 -28.95
C GLY A 57 6.75 -2.34 -28.23
N ALA A 58 5.53 -2.80 -27.93
CA ALA A 58 4.53 -2.01 -27.21
C ALA A 58 4.78 -2.09 -25.70
N TYR A 59 4.86 -0.93 -25.05
CA TYR A 59 5.01 -0.80 -23.62
C TYR A 59 3.78 -0.15 -22.99
N HIS A 60 3.36 -0.68 -21.85
CA HIS A 60 2.29 -0.12 -21.03
C HIS A 60 2.88 0.44 -19.72
N SER A 61 2.46 1.62 -19.33
CA SER A 61 2.80 2.22 -18.05
C SER A 61 1.53 2.43 -17.23
N THR A 62 1.58 2.15 -15.95
CA THR A 62 0.48 2.36 -15.01
C THR A 62 0.92 3.38 -13.97
N PRO A 63 0.59 4.69 -14.14
CA PRO A 63 1.01 5.71 -13.21
C PRO A 63 0.24 5.63 -11.89
N SER A 64 0.88 6.08 -10.81
CA SER A 64 0.25 6.33 -9.53
C SER A 64 0.42 7.80 -9.19
N ILE A 65 -0.66 8.47 -8.81
CA ILE A 65 -0.68 9.91 -8.55
C ILE A 65 -1.09 10.17 -7.11
N GLY A 66 -0.21 10.81 -6.34
CA GLY A 66 -0.52 11.38 -5.04
C GLY A 66 -0.75 12.89 -5.16
N VAL A 67 -1.75 13.40 -4.46
CA VAL A 67 -2.14 14.81 -4.48
C VAL A 67 -2.18 15.35 -3.08
N THR A 68 -1.59 16.52 -2.87
CA THR A 68 -1.82 17.34 -1.68
C THR A 68 -2.33 18.71 -2.08
N LEU A 69 -3.28 19.24 -1.32
CA LEU A 69 -3.80 20.59 -1.48
C LEU A 69 -3.20 21.48 -0.39
N PHE A 70 -2.81 22.70 -0.75
CA PHE A 70 -2.26 23.63 0.21
C PHE A 70 -2.69 25.09 -0.08
N LYS A 71 -2.69 25.90 0.99
CA LYS A 71 -2.97 27.33 0.89
C LYS A 71 -1.88 28.12 1.62
N GLY A 72 -1.42 29.19 0.97
CA GLY A 72 -0.40 30.08 1.52
C GLY A 72 0.95 29.39 1.71
N THR A 73 1.72 29.84 2.71
CA THR A 73 3.12 29.44 2.95
C THR A 73 3.34 28.71 4.28
N ARG A 74 2.28 28.18 4.90
CA ARG A 74 2.37 27.57 6.24
C ARG A 74 3.02 26.19 6.23
N THR A 75 2.88 25.45 5.15
CA THR A 75 3.46 24.11 4.98
C THR A 75 4.75 24.22 4.20
N SER A 76 5.80 23.57 4.66
CA SER A 76 7.08 23.55 3.94
C SER A 76 6.98 22.75 2.63
N THR A 77 7.85 23.04 1.68
CA THR A 77 7.91 22.26 0.42
C THR A 77 8.20 20.79 0.68
N ASP A 78 9.06 20.49 1.65
CA ASP A 78 9.41 19.12 2.03
C ASP A 78 8.20 18.37 2.60
N ASP A 79 7.38 19.02 3.43
CA ASP A 79 6.15 18.43 3.98
C ASP A 79 5.12 18.19 2.87
N LEU A 80 4.97 19.12 1.92
CA LEU A 80 4.06 18.95 0.79
C LEU A 80 4.49 17.78 -0.10
N LEU A 81 5.77 17.65 -0.38
CA LEU A 81 6.31 16.51 -1.14
C LEU A 81 6.09 15.19 -0.40
N LYS A 82 6.35 15.16 0.92
CA LYS A 82 6.10 13.99 1.77
C LYS A 82 4.62 13.59 1.75
N GLN A 83 3.70 14.55 1.86
CA GLN A 83 2.26 14.30 1.80
C GLN A 83 1.83 13.71 0.45
N ALA A 84 2.31 14.28 -0.65
CA ALA A 84 2.03 13.77 -1.98
C ALA A 84 2.60 12.36 -2.19
N ASP A 85 3.80 12.09 -1.67
CA ASP A 85 4.43 10.77 -1.74
C ASP A 85 3.65 9.71 -0.96
N LEU A 86 3.18 10.03 0.26
CA LEU A 86 2.30 9.14 1.05
C LEU A 86 1.01 8.79 0.30
N ALA A 87 0.38 9.78 -0.33
CA ALA A 87 -0.82 9.57 -1.14
C ALA A 87 -0.52 8.72 -2.39
N MET A 88 0.61 8.96 -3.06
CA MET A 88 1.06 8.16 -4.21
C MET A 88 1.36 6.70 -3.80
N TYR A 89 2.00 6.49 -2.65
CA TYR A 89 2.24 5.14 -2.13
C TYR A 89 0.92 4.38 -1.91
N LYS A 90 -0.10 5.02 -1.31
CA LYS A 90 -1.44 4.44 -1.18
C LYS A 90 -2.12 4.16 -2.52
N SER A 91 -1.82 4.94 -3.57
CA SER A 91 -2.27 4.64 -4.93
C SER A 91 -1.59 3.38 -5.48
N LYS A 92 -0.28 3.19 -5.22
CA LYS A 92 0.47 1.98 -5.61
C LYS A 92 -0.08 0.73 -4.91
N ASP A 93 -0.33 0.80 -3.59
CA ASP A 93 -0.89 -0.30 -2.79
C ASP A 93 -2.29 -0.71 -3.24
N ALA A 94 -3.11 0.25 -3.67
CA ALA A 94 -4.47 0.00 -4.14
C ALA A 94 -4.57 -0.55 -5.58
N GLY A 95 -3.47 -1.04 -6.15
CA GLY A 95 -3.43 -1.64 -7.49
C GLY A 95 -2.92 -0.71 -8.58
N ARG A 96 -2.31 0.40 -8.26
CA ARG A 96 -1.77 1.41 -9.20
C ARG A 96 -2.86 2.04 -10.07
N ASN A 97 -2.44 2.79 -11.10
CA ASN A 97 -3.33 3.42 -12.09
C ASN A 97 -4.45 4.26 -11.46
N ALA A 98 -4.15 4.97 -10.40
CA ALA A 98 -5.12 5.73 -9.61
C ALA A 98 -4.53 7.06 -9.13
N LEU A 99 -5.43 7.96 -8.78
CA LEU A 99 -5.13 9.21 -8.10
C LEU A 99 -5.66 9.12 -6.66
N ARG A 100 -4.85 9.55 -5.70
CA ARG A 100 -5.23 9.65 -4.28
C ARG A 100 -4.88 11.03 -3.74
N PHE A 101 -5.80 11.62 -3.01
CA PHE A 101 -5.54 12.81 -2.21
C PHE A 101 -4.92 12.41 -0.88
N PHE A 102 -3.99 13.23 -0.39
CA PHE A 102 -3.45 13.08 0.94
C PHE A 102 -4.55 13.30 1.99
N ASP A 103 -4.56 12.42 2.97
CA ASP A 103 -5.37 12.50 4.17
C ASP A 103 -4.42 12.34 5.37
N PRO A 104 -4.51 13.18 6.41
CA PRO A 104 -3.69 13.03 7.62
C PRO A 104 -3.69 11.61 8.21
N ASP A 105 -4.79 10.87 8.10
CA ASP A 105 -4.88 9.49 8.55
C ASP A 105 -3.96 8.53 7.76
N MET A 106 -3.52 8.92 6.57
CA MET A 106 -2.56 8.12 5.78
C MET A 106 -1.20 8.02 6.45
N GLU A 107 -0.71 9.09 7.06
CA GLU A 107 0.57 9.08 7.78
C GLU A 107 0.51 8.12 8.97
N THR A 108 -0.59 8.18 9.74
CA THR A 108 -0.84 7.26 10.86
C THR A 108 -0.88 5.81 10.37
N ALA A 109 -1.64 5.52 9.30
CA ALA A 109 -1.74 4.17 8.74
C ALA A 109 -0.39 3.62 8.26
N VAL A 110 0.46 4.45 7.66
CA VAL A 110 1.81 4.04 7.22
C VAL A 110 2.71 3.75 8.43
N MET A 111 2.66 4.58 9.47
CA MET A 111 3.42 4.34 10.71
C MET A 111 2.96 3.07 11.43
N GLU A 112 1.66 2.83 11.50
CA GLU A 112 1.09 1.61 12.11
C GLU A 112 1.49 0.35 11.36
N ARG A 113 1.47 0.39 10.02
CA ARG A 113 1.91 -0.73 9.18
C ARG A 113 3.39 -1.03 9.36
N ALA A 114 4.25 0.01 9.36
CA ALA A 114 5.69 -0.15 9.61
C ALA A 114 5.99 -0.69 11.03
N ALA A 115 5.18 -0.29 12.02
CA ALA A 115 5.26 -0.86 13.37
C ALA A 115 4.86 -2.33 13.39
N LEU A 116 3.74 -2.69 12.72
CA LEU A 116 3.27 -4.07 12.64
C LEU A 116 4.29 -4.98 11.92
N GLU A 117 4.94 -4.48 10.86
CA GLU A 117 5.99 -5.24 10.17
C GLU A 117 7.19 -5.55 11.08
N ARG A 118 7.64 -4.56 11.85
CA ARG A 118 8.74 -4.78 12.82
C ARG A 118 8.35 -5.80 13.88
N ASP A 119 7.13 -5.69 14.41
CA ASP A 119 6.60 -6.58 15.43
C ASP A 119 6.42 -8.00 14.86
N LEU A 120 5.96 -8.14 13.60
CA LEU A 120 5.85 -9.43 12.90
C LEU A 120 7.22 -10.08 12.70
N ARG A 121 8.22 -9.30 12.25
CA ARG A 121 9.60 -9.78 12.07
C ARG A 121 10.20 -10.31 13.38
N GLN A 122 9.89 -9.65 14.48
CA GLN A 122 10.29 -10.11 15.81
C GLN A 122 9.55 -11.39 16.20
N ALA A 123 8.21 -11.41 16.03
CA ALA A 123 7.38 -12.57 16.37
C ALA A 123 7.81 -13.84 15.60
N VAL A 124 8.15 -13.71 14.31
CA VAL A 124 8.66 -14.82 13.48
C VAL A 124 10.00 -15.34 14.02
N ARG A 125 10.91 -14.47 14.42
CA ARG A 125 12.21 -14.89 15.00
C ARG A 125 12.08 -15.59 16.35
N GLU A 126 11.13 -15.15 17.15
CA GLU A 126 10.90 -15.67 18.52
C GLU A 126 9.88 -16.81 18.58
N GLY A 127 9.20 -17.12 17.48
CA GLY A 127 8.16 -18.12 17.43
C GLY A 127 6.91 -17.74 18.25
N ASN A 128 6.62 -16.44 18.37
CA ASN A 128 5.53 -15.90 19.18
C ASN A 128 4.16 -16.03 18.48
N PHE A 129 3.84 -17.25 18.03
CA PHE A 129 2.55 -17.60 17.44
C PHE A 129 1.93 -18.77 18.19
N GLN A 130 0.64 -18.98 17.97
CA GLN A 130 -0.09 -20.15 18.44
C GLN A 130 -0.67 -20.90 17.24
N LEU A 131 -0.75 -22.23 17.34
CA LEU A 131 -1.42 -23.05 16.36
C LEU A 131 -2.80 -23.44 16.87
N HIS A 132 -3.83 -23.13 16.10
CA HIS A 132 -5.17 -23.65 16.29
C HIS A 132 -5.42 -24.75 15.26
N TYR A 133 -6.18 -25.75 15.63
CA TYR A 133 -6.49 -26.90 14.80
C TYR A 133 -7.99 -26.94 14.54
N GLN A 134 -8.36 -26.93 13.26
CA GLN A 134 -9.75 -27.07 12.85
C GLN A 134 -9.95 -28.46 12.24
N ALA A 135 -10.82 -29.27 12.86
CA ALA A 135 -11.10 -30.63 12.41
C ALA A 135 -11.71 -30.63 11.00
N GLN A 136 -11.20 -31.51 10.14
CA GLN A 136 -11.79 -31.80 8.84
C GLN A 136 -12.66 -33.05 8.98
N ILE A 137 -13.96 -32.92 8.66
CA ILE A 137 -14.95 -33.98 8.86
C ILE A 137 -15.44 -34.48 7.51
N LEU A 138 -15.45 -35.79 7.33
CA LEU A 138 -16.05 -36.46 6.18
C LEU A 138 -17.38 -37.12 6.59
N GLY A 139 -18.48 -36.69 5.94
CA GLY A 139 -19.83 -37.15 6.32
C GLY A 139 -20.28 -36.57 7.66
N ALA A 140 -21.01 -37.34 8.44
CA ALA A 140 -21.60 -36.86 9.71
C ALA A 140 -20.63 -36.87 10.91
N ASP A 141 -19.68 -37.83 10.97
CA ASP A 141 -18.95 -38.08 12.23
C ASP A 141 -17.47 -38.48 12.08
N ARG A 142 -16.94 -38.56 10.83
CA ARG A 142 -15.57 -39.05 10.62
C ARG A 142 -14.59 -37.93 10.50
N ILE A 143 -13.73 -37.71 11.50
CA ILE A 143 -12.58 -36.83 11.40
C ILE A 143 -11.54 -37.48 10.50
N THR A 144 -11.13 -36.79 9.43
CA THR A 144 -10.14 -37.23 8.45
C THR A 144 -8.82 -36.47 8.53
N GLY A 145 -8.80 -35.33 9.22
CA GLY A 145 -7.61 -34.50 9.39
C GLY A 145 -7.93 -33.27 10.21
N ALA A 146 -6.94 -32.42 10.30
CA ALA A 146 -7.10 -31.09 10.89
C ALA A 146 -6.35 -30.05 10.04
N GLU A 147 -6.95 -28.90 9.86
CA GLU A 147 -6.28 -27.74 9.29
C GLU A 147 -5.53 -27.00 10.40
N VAL A 148 -4.27 -26.66 10.13
CA VAL A 148 -3.42 -25.91 11.06
C VAL A 148 -3.52 -24.43 10.74
N LEU A 149 -3.98 -23.67 11.71
CA LEU A 149 -4.28 -22.25 11.56
C LEU A 149 -3.39 -21.42 12.50
N ALA A 150 -2.45 -20.68 11.96
CA ALA A 150 -1.62 -19.79 12.74
C ALA A 150 -2.43 -18.65 13.36
N ARG A 151 -2.09 -18.29 14.58
CA ARG A 151 -2.68 -17.21 15.35
C ARG A 151 -1.57 -16.37 15.95
N TRP A 152 -1.68 -15.05 15.84
CA TRP A 152 -0.69 -14.13 16.38
C TRP A 152 -1.25 -13.36 17.58
N PRO A 153 -0.89 -13.78 18.83
CA PRO A 153 -1.21 -13.02 20.03
C PRO A 153 -0.19 -11.88 20.20
N HIS A 154 -0.55 -10.69 19.72
CA HIS A 154 0.32 -9.53 19.81
C HIS A 154 0.21 -8.87 21.19
N PRO A 155 1.33 -8.54 21.87
CA PRO A 155 1.32 -8.07 23.26
C PRO A 155 0.57 -6.76 23.48
N ARG A 156 0.49 -5.90 22.45
CA ARG A 156 -0.17 -4.58 22.55
C ARG A 156 -1.47 -4.48 21.76
N ARG A 157 -1.66 -5.33 20.73
CA ARG A 157 -2.82 -5.28 19.81
C ARG A 157 -3.84 -6.39 20.07
N GLY A 158 -3.51 -7.32 20.97
CA GLY A 158 -4.32 -8.54 21.15
C GLY A 158 -4.15 -9.50 19.97
N TRP A 159 -5.23 -10.10 19.51
CA TRP A 159 -5.18 -11.01 18.37
C TRP A 159 -5.11 -10.24 17.05
N VAL A 160 -4.02 -10.38 16.32
CA VAL A 160 -3.89 -9.84 14.97
C VAL A 160 -4.55 -10.79 13.98
N SER A 161 -5.35 -10.24 13.06
CA SER A 161 -6.06 -11.03 12.05
C SER A 161 -5.10 -11.80 11.15
N PRO A 162 -5.33 -13.10 10.88
CA PRO A 162 -4.54 -13.85 9.90
C PRO A 162 -4.50 -13.19 8.53
N VAL A 163 -5.60 -12.61 8.07
CA VAL A 163 -5.64 -11.89 6.78
C VAL A 163 -4.63 -10.74 6.75
N GLU A 164 -4.48 -10.03 7.87
CA GLU A 164 -3.58 -8.89 7.97
C GLU A 164 -2.11 -9.32 8.03
N PHE A 165 -1.75 -10.24 8.95
CA PHE A 165 -0.34 -10.60 9.13
C PHE A 165 0.19 -11.55 8.05
N ILE A 166 -0.66 -12.39 7.44
CA ILE A 166 -0.25 -13.26 6.32
C ILE A 166 0.04 -12.41 5.09
N ALA A 167 -0.84 -11.47 4.72
CA ALA A 167 -0.59 -10.56 3.61
C ALA A 167 0.71 -9.78 3.80
N LEU A 168 0.94 -9.26 5.02
CA LEU A 168 2.18 -8.56 5.35
C LEU A 168 3.41 -9.49 5.29
N ALA A 169 3.28 -10.74 5.73
CA ALA A 169 4.35 -11.73 5.65
C ALA A 169 4.71 -12.09 4.19
N GLU A 170 3.73 -12.18 3.31
CA GLU A 170 3.93 -12.40 1.87
C GLU A 170 4.69 -11.26 1.22
N GLU A 171 4.25 -10.02 1.43
CA GLU A 171 4.89 -8.82 0.88
C GLU A 171 6.34 -8.62 1.36
N THR A 172 6.62 -8.98 2.60
CA THR A 172 7.94 -8.79 3.23
C THR A 172 8.85 -10.01 3.15
N GLY A 173 8.38 -11.11 2.55
CA GLY A 173 9.11 -12.38 2.47
C GLY A 173 9.17 -13.17 3.78
N LEU A 174 8.52 -12.68 4.85
CA LEU A 174 8.45 -13.38 6.14
C LEU A 174 7.55 -14.61 6.11
N ILE A 175 6.78 -14.80 5.05
CA ILE A 175 5.90 -15.97 4.89
C ILE A 175 6.69 -17.29 4.88
N LEU A 176 7.92 -17.30 4.34
CA LEU A 176 8.75 -18.50 4.28
C LEU A 176 9.21 -18.96 5.68
N PRO A 177 9.88 -18.11 6.50
CA PRO A 177 10.26 -18.52 7.86
C PRO A 177 9.04 -18.76 8.77
N LEU A 178 7.92 -18.04 8.60
CA LEU A 178 6.69 -18.30 9.31
C LEU A 178 6.12 -19.69 8.97
N GLY A 179 6.04 -20.03 7.67
CA GLY A 179 5.57 -21.33 7.21
C GLY A 179 6.44 -22.47 7.71
N HIS A 180 7.76 -22.29 7.75
CA HIS A 180 8.69 -23.27 8.33
C HIS A 180 8.41 -23.52 9.81
N TRP A 181 8.27 -22.45 10.60
CA TRP A 181 7.91 -22.53 12.01
C TRP A 181 6.57 -23.25 12.23
N VAL A 182 5.56 -22.95 11.43
CA VAL A 182 4.23 -23.60 11.50
C VAL A 182 4.36 -25.11 11.27
N MET A 183 5.10 -25.52 10.22
CA MET A 183 5.28 -26.95 9.90
C MET A 183 6.06 -27.69 10.99
N GLU A 184 7.18 -27.14 11.44
CA GLU A 184 7.97 -27.74 12.52
C GLU A 184 7.17 -27.91 13.82
N THR A 185 6.44 -26.85 14.20
CA THR A 185 5.64 -26.85 15.43
C THR A 185 4.49 -27.85 15.33
N ALA A 186 3.77 -27.87 14.19
CA ALA A 186 2.67 -28.82 13.98
C ALA A 186 3.15 -30.27 13.98
N CYS A 187 4.24 -30.58 13.27
CA CYS A 187 4.81 -31.93 13.27
C CYS A 187 5.28 -32.38 14.66
N SER A 188 5.89 -31.47 15.42
CA SER A 188 6.35 -31.78 16.80
C SER A 188 5.21 -32.03 17.77
N GLN A 189 4.01 -31.50 17.52
CA GLN A 189 2.82 -31.74 18.36
C GLN A 189 2.08 -33.04 18.01
N LEU A 190 2.34 -33.60 16.83
CA LEU A 190 1.73 -34.85 16.35
C LEU A 190 2.60 -36.08 16.61
N ALA A 191 3.87 -35.88 16.96
CA ALA A 191 4.82 -36.95 17.30
C ALA A 191 4.74 -37.36 18.77
#